data_f1db7e8a8106eda1a446b782b1f25998
#
_entry.id   f1db7e8a8106eda1a446b782b1f25998
#
_cell.length_a   1.000
_cell.length_b   1.000
_cell.length_c   1.000
_cell.angle_alpha   90.00
_cell.angle_beta   90.00
_cell.angle_gamma   90.00
#
_symmetry.space_group_name_H-M   'P 1'
#
loop_
_entity.id
_entity.type
_entity.pdbx_description
1 polymer ?
#
loop_
_entity_poly.entity_id
_entity_poly.type
_entity_poly.pdbx_seq_one_letter_code
_entity_poly.pdbx_strand_id
1 'polypeptide(L)'
;MKKAMTEHEKDWRCVIDELNRALAKHPTWPTDPIHAAAIIAEECGELQKAVLEAVYEPYKNSRRNIRKEAVQTAAMCLRFLASLDVYKWYWTETHGKAESRW
;
A
#
# COMPACT_ATOMS: atom_id res chain seq x y z
N MET A 1 27.38 18.05 10.93
CA MET A 1 27.22 16.60 11.04
C MET A 1 25.78 16.20 10.75
N LYS A 2 25.57 15.28 9.82
CA LYS A 2 24.21 14.80 9.50
C LYS A 2 23.70 13.92 10.62
N LYS A 3 22.46 14.15 11.03
CA LYS A 3 21.77 13.30 11.98
C LYS A 3 21.46 11.95 11.32
N ALA A 4 21.70 10.86 12.03
CA ALA A 4 21.36 9.53 11.54
C ALA A 4 19.85 9.39 11.38
N MET A 5 19.42 8.64 10.35
CA MET A 5 18.00 8.33 10.16
C MET A 5 17.49 7.42 11.28
N THR A 6 16.29 7.71 11.75
CA THR A 6 15.57 6.80 12.64
C THR A 6 15.12 5.56 11.89
N GLU A 7 14.70 4.51 12.61
CA GLU A 7 14.14 3.31 11.99
C GLU A 7 12.89 3.64 11.17
N HIS A 8 12.02 4.53 11.66
CA HIS A 8 10.84 4.96 10.92
C HIS A 8 11.18 5.70 9.63
N GLU A 9 12.21 6.52 9.64
CA GLU A 9 12.65 7.21 8.43
C GLU A 9 13.21 6.25 7.39
N LYS A 10 13.94 5.22 7.83
CA LYS A 10 14.45 4.16 6.94
C LYS A 10 13.29 3.37 6.32
N ASP A 11 12.30 3.01 7.13
CA ASP A 11 11.12 2.29 6.68
C ASP A 11 10.32 3.12 5.68
N TRP A 12 10.12 4.39 6.01
CA TRP A 12 9.43 5.33 5.12
C TRP A 12 10.14 5.45 3.77
N ARG A 13 11.47 5.52 3.78
CA ARG A 13 12.25 5.56 2.55
C ARG A 13 12.03 4.32 1.70
N CYS A 14 12.01 3.15 2.32
CA CYS A 14 11.72 1.90 1.61
C CYS A 14 10.34 1.92 0.96
N VAL A 15 9.34 2.46 1.65
CA VAL A 15 7.97 2.59 1.13
C VAL A 15 7.95 3.54 -0.07
N ILE A 16 8.61 4.69 0.00
CA ILE A 16 8.65 5.66 -1.10
C ILE A 16 9.40 5.07 -2.31
N ASP A 17 10.50 4.37 -2.09
CA ASP A 17 11.26 3.72 -3.18
C ASP A 17 10.38 2.67 -3.87
N GLU A 18 9.63 1.87 -3.11
CA GLU A 18 8.72 0.88 -3.67
C GLU A 18 7.58 1.55 -4.42
N LEU A 19 7.02 2.64 -3.90
CA LEU A 19 5.98 3.39 -4.58
C LEU A 19 6.48 3.89 -5.94
N ASN A 20 7.67 4.48 -6.00
CA ASN A 20 8.27 4.97 -7.23
C ASN A 20 8.51 3.83 -8.23
N ARG A 21 8.97 2.68 -7.74
CA ARG A 21 9.17 1.49 -8.57
C ARG A 21 7.85 1.02 -9.17
N ALA A 22 6.81 0.95 -8.35
CA ALA A 22 5.48 0.51 -8.78
C ALA A 22 4.86 1.48 -9.79
N LEU A 23 5.01 2.79 -9.58
CA LEU A 23 4.52 3.80 -10.51
C LEU A 23 5.21 3.71 -11.87
N ALA A 24 6.50 3.42 -11.89
CA ALA A 24 7.25 3.25 -13.14
C ALA A 24 6.85 1.97 -13.88
N LYS A 25 6.65 0.89 -13.15
CA LYS A 25 6.31 -0.43 -13.72
C LYS A 25 4.83 -0.54 -14.12
N HIS A 26 3.95 0.05 -13.32
CA HIS A 26 2.50 0.01 -13.52
C HIS A 26 1.94 1.42 -13.41
N PRO A 27 2.06 2.24 -14.50
CA PRO A 27 1.68 3.65 -14.43
C PRO A 27 0.17 3.89 -14.34
N THR A 28 -0.65 2.89 -14.66
CA THR A 28 -2.11 3.01 -14.56
C THR A 28 -2.61 2.52 -13.21
N TRP A 29 -3.64 3.20 -12.70
CA TRP A 29 -4.29 2.86 -11.43
C TRP A 29 -5.81 2.92 -11.64
N PRO A 30 -6.58 1.99 -11.07
CA PRO A 30 -8.03 1.99 -11.26
C PRO A 30 -8.68 3.29 -10.79
N THR A 31 -9.69 3.74 -11.53
CA THR A 31 -10.54 4.87 -11.12
C THR A 31 -11.74 4.41 -10.29
N ASP A 32 -12.02 3.10 -10.29
CA ASP A 32 -13.04 2.50 -9.44
C ASP A 32 -12.43 2.30 -8.04
N PRO A 33 -12.98 2.97 -7.00
CA PRO A 33 -12.44 2.83 -5.65
C PRO A 33 -12.55 1.42 -5.08
N ILE A 34 -13.56 0.65 -5.49
CA ILE A 34 -13.71 -0.74 -5.06
C ILE A 34 -12.57 -1.59 -5.62
N HIS A 35 -12.26 -1.41 -6.89
CA HIS A 35 -11.14 -2.11 -7.52
C HIS A 35 -9.80 -1.70 -6.89
N ALA A 36 -9.60 -0.41 -6.66
CA ALA A 36 -8.37 0.08 -6.01
C ALA A 36 -8.20 -0.51 -4.60
N ALA A 37 -9.28 -0.54 -3.82
CA ALA A 37 -9.26 -1.14 -2.48
C ALA A 37 -8.97 -2.65 -2.52
N ALA A 38 -9.48 -3.34 -3.55
CA ALA A 38 -9.23 -4.78 -3.74
C ALA A 38 -7.74 -5.08 -3.97
N ILE A 39 -7.02 -4.19 -4.64
CA ILE A 39 -5.57 -4.34 -4.83
C ILE A 39 -4.86 -4.31 -3.48
N ILE A 40 -5.26 -3.41 -2.58
CA ILE A 40 -4.69 -3.32 -1.23
C ILE A 40 -5.03 -4.58 -0.42
N ALA A 41 -6.26 -5.06 -0.52
CA ALA A 41 -6.69 -6.29 0.17
C ALA A 41 -5.84 -7.49 -0.27
N GLU A 42 -5.52 -7.58 -1.56
CA GLU A 42 -4.65 -8.63 -2.10
C GLU A 42 -3.25 -8.55 -1.50
N GLU A 43 -2.66 -7.36 -1.45
CA GLU A 43 -1.35 -7.15 -0.83
C GLU A 43 -1.36 -7.48 0.67
N CYS A 44 -2.43 -7.08 1.38
CA CYS A 44 -2.62 -7.45 2.79
C CYS A 44 -2.68 -8.96 2.97
N GLY A 45 -3.34 -9.67 2.06
CA GLY A 45 -3.42 -11.13 2.06
C GLY A 45 -2.05 -11.78 1.91
N GLU A 46 -1.21 -11.25 1.03
CA GLU A 46 0.15 -11.74 0.83
C GLU A 46 1.01 -11.53 2.08
N LEU A 47 0.88 -10.37 2.74
CA LEU A 47 1.56 -10.09 4.00
C LEU A 47 1.13 -11.07 5.09
N GLN A 48 -0.19 -11.28 5.23
CA GLN A 48 -0.73 -12.19 6.24
C GLN A 48 -0.24 -13.62 6.00
N LYS A 49 -0.25 -14.07 4.76
CA LYS A 49 0.25 -15.39 4.38
C LYS A 49 1.72 -15.55 4.75
N ALA A 50 2.53 -14.55 4.44
CA ALA A 50 3.96 -14.56 4.75
C ALA A 50 4.21 -14.70 6.27
N VAL A 51 3.46 -13.98 7.08
CA VAL A 51 3.57 -14.03 8.54
C VAL A 51 3.13 -15.41 9.06
N LEU A 52 2.02 -15.94 8.58
CA LEU A 52 1.53 -17.25 8.98
C LEU A 52 2.53 -18.37 8.62
N GLU A 53 3.11 -18.29 7.43
CA GLU A 53 4.14 -19.24 7.02
C GLU A 53 5.39 -19.15 7.90
N ALA A 54 5.82 -17.92 8.21
CA ALA A 54 7.00 -17.73 9.05
C ALA A 54 6.81 -18.27 10.48
N VAL A 55 5.57 -18.22 11.00
CA VAL A 55 5.25 -18.73 12.33
C VAL A 55 5.10 -20.25 12.36
N TYR A 56 4.33 -20.80 11.42
CA TYR A 56 3.96 -22.22 11.43
C TYR A 56 4.83 -23.08 10.54
N GLU A 57 5.45 -22.51 9.52
CA GLU A 57 6.29 -23.22 8.56
C GLU A 57 7.53 -22.38 8.24
N PRO A 58 8.42 -22.13 9.25
CA PRO A 58 9.48 -21.12 9.12
C PRO A 58 10.45 -21.35 7.96
N TYR A 59 10.52 -22.55 7.43
CA TYR A 59 11.33 -22.85 6.26
C TYR A 59 10.74 -22.28 4.95
N LYS A 60 9.46 -21.86 4.95
CA LYS A 60 8.79 -21.33 3.75
C LYS A 60 8.89 -19.81 3.63
N ASN A 61 9.25 -19.13 4.70
CA ASN A 61 9.27 -17.67 4.67
C ASN A 61 10.34 -17.07 5.58
N SER A 62 10.62 -15.80 5.40
CA SER A 62 11.69 -15.10 6.10
C SER A 62 11.23 -13.71 6.53
N ARG A 63 11.93 -13.12 7.51
CA ARG A 63 11.72 -11.74 7.93
C ARG A 63 11.91 -10.76 6.77
N ARG A 64 12.87 -11.05 5.90
CA ARG A 64 13.12 -10.22 4.72
C ARG A 64 11.91 -10.19 3.80
N ASN A 65 11.28 -11.32 3.56
CA ASN A 65 10.09 -11.40 2.71
C ASN A 65 8.88 -10.76 3.36
N ILE A 66 8.70 -10.94 4.68
CA ILE A 66 7.63 -10.26 5.43
C ILE A 66 7.79 -8.74 5.30
N ARG A 67 9.01 -8.24 5.48
CA ARG A 67 9.30 -6.82 5.32
C ARG A 67 8.93 -6.33 3.91
N LYS A 68 9.31 -7.08 2.89
CA LYS A 68 8.98 -6.77 1.50
C LYS A 68 7.47 -6.65 1.31
N GLU A 69 6.70 -7.62 1.82
CA GLU A 69 5.25 -7.61 1.69
C GLU A 69 4.61 -6.42 2.44
N ALA A 70 5.12 -6.09 3.62
CA ALA A 70 4.65 -4.94 4.39
C ALA A 70 4.92 -3.63 3.67
N VAL A 71 6.11 -3.47 3.09
CA VAL A 71 6.51 -2.28 2.32
C VAL A 71 5.63 -2.14 1.08
N GLN A 72 5.36 -3.23 0.37
CA GLN A 72 4.48 -3.21 -0.81
C GLN A 72 3.06 -2.82 -0.45
N THR A 73 2.53 -3.34 0.64
CA THR A 73 1.19 -2.99 1.13
C THR A 73 1.11 -1.49 1.46
N ALA A 74 2.09 -0.98 2.19
CA ALA A 74 2.16 0.44 2.56
C ALA A 74 2.24 1.34 1.32
N ALA A 75 3.05 0.96 0.32
CA ALA A 75 3.18 1.71 -0.94
C ALA A 75 1.85 1.77 -1.68
N MET A 76 1.09 0.67 -1.72
CA MET A 76 -0.23 0.65 -2.35
C MET A 76 -1.25 1.51 -1.60
N CYS A 77 -1.16 1.57 -0.27
CA CYS A 77 -1.98 2.49 0.52
C CYS A 77 -1.68 3.95 0.18
N LEU A 78 -0.42 4.32 0.00
CA LEU A 78 -0.05 5.67 -0.42
C LEU A 78 -0.60 5.99 -1.81
N ARG A 79 -0.54 5.02 -2.70
CA ARG A 79 -1.08 5.18 -4.06
C ARG A 79 -2.59 5.38 -4.04
N PHE A 80 -3.28 4.64 -3.18
CA PHE A 80 -4.72 4.80 -2.97
C PHE A 80 -5.05 6.20 -2.48
N LEU A 81 -4.32 6.69 -1.47
CA LEU A 81 -4.51 8.02 -0.91
C LEU A 81 -4.28 9.12 -1.95
N ALA A 82 -3.26 8.99 -2.77
CA ALA A 82 -2.94 9.98 -3.80
C ALA A 82 -4.03 10.10 -4.87
N SER A 83 -4.88 9.09 -5.00
CA SER A 83 -5.91 9.02 -6.03
C SER A 83 -7.32 9.32 -5.51
N LEU A 84 -7.48 9.68 -4.23
CA LEU A 84 -8.79 9.89 -3.61
C LEU A 84 -9.70 10.84 -4.39
N ASP A 85 -9.13 11.91 -4.94
CA ASP A 85 -9.91 12.94 -5.64
C ASP A 85 -10.28 12.57 -7.07
N VAL A 86 -9.64 11.53 -7.62
CA VAL A 86 -9.90 11.11 -9.01
C VAL A 86 -10.75 9.84 -9.11
N TYR A 87 -11.09 9.21 -7.99
CA TYR A 87 -11.97 8.05 -8.00
C TYR A 87 -13.39 8.45 -8.39
N LYS A 88 -14.06 7.55 -9.08
CA LYS A 88 -15.47 7.71 -9.46
C LYS A 88 -16.34 7.19 -8.32
N TRP A 89 -16.78 8.12 -7.46
CA TRP A 89 -17.65 7.81 -6.34
C TRP A 89 -19.11 7.93 -6.78
N TYR A 90 -19.89 6.86 -6.68
CA TYR A 90 -21.30 6.83 -7.09
C TYR A 90 -22.14 7.89 -6.38
N TRP A 91 -21.87 8.11 -5.10
CA TRP A 91 -22.65 9.03 -4.28
C TRP A 91 -22.32 10.50 -4.54
N THR A 92 -21.22 10.83 -5.19
CA THR A 92 -20.94 12.22 -5.58
C THR A 92 -21.82 12.70 -6.70
N GLU A 93 -22.32 11.80 -7.55
CA GLU A 93 -23.20 12.14 -8.67
C GLU A 93 -24.64 12.37 -8.19
N THR A 94 -25.06 11.67 -7.13
CA THR A 94 -26.45 11.73 -6.63
C THR A 94 -26.61 12.63 -5.41
N HIS A 95 -25.57 12.83 -4.61
CA HIS A 95 -25.62 13.56 -3.34
C HIS A 95 -24.74 14.81 -3.33
N GLY A 96 -24.15 15.14 -4.47
CA GLY A 96 -23.23 16.26 -4.57
C GLY A 96 -21.85 15.94 -4.00
N LYS A 97 -21.14 17.02 -3.64
CA LYS A 97 -19.76 16.88 -3.18
C LYS A 97 -19.69 16.18 -1.84
N ALA A 98 -18.82 15.17 -1.76
CA ALA A 98 -18.60 14.43 -0.54
C ALA A 98 -17.96 15.30 0.55
N GLU A 99 -18.48 15.21 1.75
CA GLU A 99 -17.85 15.82 2.91
C GLU A 99 -16.82 14.88 3.50
N SER A 100 -15.69 15.43 3.92
CA SER A 100 -14.69 14.68 4.67
C SER A 100 -15.25 14.33 6.04
N ARG A 101 -15.17 13.06 6.44
CA ARG A 101 -15.63 12.58 7.74
C ARG A 101 -14.47 12.34 8.72
N TRP A 102 -13.28 12.66 8.31
CA TRP A 102 -12.08 12.42 9.09
C TRP A 102 -11.41 13.67 9.60
#